data_1f24e4d33d7e2c8ef6d1ee5d2d293552
#
_entry.id   1f24e4d33d7e2c8ef6d1ee5d2d293552
#
_cell.length_a   1.000
_cell.length_b   1.000
_cell.length_c   1.000
_cell.angle_alpha   90.00
_cell.angle_beta   90.00
_cell.angle_gamma   90.00
#
_symmetry.space_group_name_H-M   'P 1'
#
loop_
_entity.id
_entity.type
_entity.pdbx_description
1 polymer ?
#
loop_
_entity_poly.entity_id
_entity_poly.type
_entity_poly.pdbx_seq_one_letter_code
_entity_poly.pdbx_strand_id
1 'polypeptide(L)'
;MKQLFFILIAFFTVAVPAVAQQLKTTRWDSYGVSFKAPSDLTVEDDSSEGYLAGNDTYYLTIQLLEGEGMKKEELGQELKAIATDDEVTSQSDVQPFELPQFHGVQLKGNCEEEKCVYSYLLAKDGSCGFYVSIVYRQENDKTPETILKSFHMEE
;
A
#
# COMPACT_ATOMS: atom_id res chain seq x y z
N MET A 1 10.59 0.35 58.68
CA MET A 1 10.79 1.27 57.60
C MET A 1 10.77 0.52 56.31
N LYS A 2 9.69 0.53 55.73
CA LYS A 2 9.59 -0.11 54.45
C LYS A 2 10.05 0.82 53.40
N GLN A 3 11.23 0.59 52.97
CA GLN A 3 11.58 1.05 51.69
C GLN A 3 10.69 0.34 50.71
N LEU A 4 9.72 1.01 50.29
CA LEU A 4 9.22 0.76 48.99
C LEU A 4 10.39 0.97 48.07
N PHE A 5 11.08 -0.09 47.87
CA PHE A 5 11.66 -0.25 46.59
C PHE A 5 10.53 -0.28 45.62
N PHE A 6 10.08 0.87 45.26
CA PHE A 6 9.80 1.06 43.90
C PHE A 6 11.10 0.75 43.21
N ILE A 7 11.29 -0.46 42.96
CA ILE A 7 11.84 -0.78 41.70
C ILE A 7 10.91 -0.09 40.75
N LEU A 8 11.29 1.11 40.49
CA LEU A 8 11.12 1.62 39.18
C LEU A 8 11.78 0.55 38.33
N ILE A 9 11.07 -0.45 38.06
CA ILE A 9 11.20 -1.13 36.82
C ILE A 9 10.98 0.05 35.90
N ALA A 10 12.05 0.73 35.63
CA ALA A 10 12.11 1.50 34.48
C ALA A 10 11.52 0.58 33.47
N PHE A 11 10.28 0.77 33.24
CA PHE A 11 9.74 0.41 32.00
C PHE A 11 10.59 1.16 31.03
N PHE A 12 11.65 0.54 30.72
CA PHE A 12 12.06 0.57 29.36
C PHE A 12 10.91 -0.07 28.60
N THR A 13 9.86 0.65 28.53
CA THR A 13 9.33 0.81 27.24
C THR A 13 10.51 1.36 26.48
N VAL A 14 11.30 0.46 26.02
CA VAL A 14 12.06 0.72 24.85
C VAL A 14 10.95 1.09 23.88
N ALA A 15 10.67 2.38 23.79
CA ALA A 15 10.15 2.91 22.57
C ALA A 15 11.22 2.46 21.59
N VAL A 16 11.03 1.27 21.07
CA VAL A 16 11.68 0.91 19.84
C VAL A 16 11.27 2.03 18.94
N PRO A 17 12.18 2.97 18.58
CA PRO A 17 11.82 3.94 17.60
C PRO A 17 11.24 3.09 16.50
N ALA A 18 10.01 3.38 16.12
CA ALA A 18 9.44 2.73 14.96
C ALA A 18 10.53 2.83 13.92
N VAL A 19 11.29 1.76 13.77
CA VAL A 19 12.36 1.73 12.80
C VAL A 19 11.60 1.89 11.51
N ALA A 20 11.71 3.09 10.94
CA ALA A 20 11.14 3.37 9.66
C ALA A 20 11.56 2.20 8.78
N GLN A 21 10.58 1.39 8.40
CA GLN A 21 10.82 0.21 7.59
C GLN A 21 11.72 0.63 6.42
N GLN A 22 12.87 0.01 6.29
CA GLN A 22 13.78 0.36 5.23
C GLN A 22 13.17 -0.02 3.89
N LEU A 23 12.94 0.98 3.05
CA LEU A 23 12.37 0.79 1.73
C LEU A 23 13.48 0.74 0.69
N LYS A 24 13.33 -0.14 -0.27
CA LYS A 24 14.21 -0.22 -1.44
C LYS A 24 13.40 -0.09 -2.72
N THR A 25 14.04 0.39 -3.77
CA THR A 25 13.45 0.40 -5.11
C THR A 25 13.27 -1.03 -5.59
N THR A 26 12.04 -1.34 -5.97
CA THR A 26 11.61 -2.65 -6.44
C THR A 26 10.99 -2.46 -7.82
N ARG A 27 11.12 -3.45 -8.67
CA ARG A 27 10.59 -3.38 -10.03
C ARG A 27 9.72 -4.59 -10.34
N TRP A 28 8.56 -4.31 -10.93
CA TRP A 28 7.74 -5.33 -11.57
C TRP A 28 8.06 -5.35 -13.05
N ASP A 29 8.91 -6.29 -13.44
CA ASP A 29 9.52 -6.32 -14.78
C ASP A 29 8.51 -6.50 -15.91
N SER A 30 7.43 -7.22 -15.65
CA SER A 30 6.41 -7.50 -16.68
C SER A 30 5.85 -6.25 -17.34
N TYR A 31 5.80 -5.14 -16.60
CA TYR A 31 5.21 -3.89 -17.08
C TYR A 31 6.13 -2.67 -16.92
N GLY A 32 7.36 -2.88 -16.49
CA GLY A 32 8.30 -1.78 -16.30
C GLY A 32 7.88 -0.78 -15.23
N VAL A 33 7.21 -1.26 -14.18
CA VAL A 33 6.77 -0.42 -13.06
C VAL A 33 7.76 -0.54 -11.92
N SER A 34 8.20 0.58 -11.40
CA SER A 34 9.05 0.64 -10.22
C SER A 34 8.34 1.32 -9.06
N PHE A 35 8.66 0.89 -7.87
CA PHE A 35 8.11 1.42 -6.64
C PHE A 35 9.04 1.13 -5.47
N LYS A 36 8.84 1.81 -4.36
CA LYS A 36 9.57 1.50 -3.12
C LYS A 36 8.76 0.52 -2.30
N ALA A 37 9.45 -0.48 -1.75
CA ALA A 37 8.83 -1.48 -0.89
C ALA A 37 9.81 -1.89 0.22
N PRO A 38 9.31 -2.44 1.33
CA PRO A 38 10.19 -2.96 2.38
C PRO A 38 11.21 -3.95 1.81
N SER A 39 12.45 -3.82 2.28
CA SER A 39 13.57 -4.59 1.74
C SER A 39 13.49 -6.09 2.05
N ASP A 40 12.65 -6.47 3.01
CA ASP A 40 12.50 -7.85 3.49
C ASP A 40 11.20 -8.53 3.03
N LEU A 41 10.53 -7.98 2.01
CA LEU A 41 9.37 -8.66 1.43
C LEU A 41 9.80 -9.96 0.75
N THR A 42 9.05 -11.01 1.01
CA THR A 42 9.14 -12.25 0.23
C THR A 42 8.20 -12.17 -0.96
N VAL A 43 8.74 -12.28 -2.15
CA VAL A 43 7.96 -12.24 -3.39
C VAL A 43 7.33 -13.61 -3.62
N GLU A 44 6.01 -13.64 -3.72
CA GLU A 44 5.24 -14.86 -3.98
C GLU A 44 4.88 -15.02 -5.45
N ASP A 45 4.64 -13.91 -6.13
CA ASP A 45 4.35 -13.88 -7.57
C ASP A 45 4.99 -12.62 -8.18
N ASP A 46 5.69 -12.81 -9.27
CA ASP A 46 6.25 -11.75 -10.11
C ASP A 46 6.07 -12.17 -11.57
N SER A 47 4.84 -12.04 -12.03
CA SER A 47 4.43 -12.50 -13.37
C SER A 47 3.63 -11.43 -14.09
N SER A 48 3.23 -11.71 -15.32
CA SER A 48 2.31 -10.82 -16.07
C SER A 48 0.90 -10.77 -15.48
N GLU A 49 0.56 -11.67 -14.56
CA GLU A 49 -0.75 -11.69 -13.92
C GLU A 49 -0.79 -10.83 -12.66
N GLY A 50 0.34 -10.63 -12.01
CA GLY A 50 0.40 -9.82 -10.80
C GLY A 50 1.75 -9.82 -10.14
N TYR A 51 1.88 -8.94 -9.16
CA TYR A 51 3.01 -8.90 -8.25
C TYR A 51 2.48 -9.02 -6.81
N LEU A 52 2.88 -10.08 -6.14
CA LEU A 52 2.46 -10.37 -4.77
C LEU A 52 3.69 -10.53 -3.90
N ALA A 53 3.76 -9.78 -2.82
CA ALA A 53 4.88 -9.86 -1.89
C ALA A 53 4.44 -9.50 -0.47
N GLY A 54 5.03 -10.14 0.52
CA GLY A 54 4.65 -9.88 1.90
C GLY A 54 5.74 -10.21 2.91
N ASN A 55 5.56 -9.67 4.10
CA ASN A 55 6.30 -10.01 5.30
C ASN A 55 5.32 -10.08 6.48
N ASP A 56 5.83 -10.13 7.71
CA ASP A 56 4.95 -10.19 8.89
C ASP A 56 4.13 -8.92 9.13
N THR A 57 4.47 -7.82 8.48
CA THR A 57 3.86 -6.51 8.70
C THR A 57 3.00 -6.06 7.53
N TYR A 58 3.42 -6.35 6.29
CA TYR A 58 2.79 -5.85 5.07
C TYR A 58 2.51 -6.96 4.08
N TYR A 59 1.40 -6.82 3.35
CA TYR A 59 1.12 -7.61 2.18
C TYR A 59 0.77 -6.69 1.01
N LEU A 60 1.54 -6.78 -0.05
CA LEU A 60 1.43 -5.94 -1.24
C LEU A 60 0.88 -6.76 -2.39
N THR A 61 -0.16 -6.25 -3.03
CA THR A 61 -0.74 -6.81 -4.26
C THR A 61 -0.76 -5.73 -5.33
N ILE A 62 -0.23 -6.05 -6.50
CA ILE A 62 -0.34 -5.20 -7.69
C ILE A 62 -0.89 -6.03 -8.83
N GLN A 63 -1.88 -5.51 -9.53
CA GLN A 63 -2.45 -6.16 -10.71
C GLN A 63 -2.63 -5.14 -11.83
N LEU A 64 -2.42 -5.60 -13.05
CA LEU A 64 -2.75 -4.79 -14.22
C LEU A 64 -4.27 -4.73 -14.37
N LEU A 65 -4.78 -3.52 -14.57
CA LEU A 65 -6.15 -3.28 -14.96
C LEU A 65 -6.18 -2.73 -16.40
N GLU A 66 -7.22 -3.11 -17.11
CA GLU A 66 -7.47 -2.54 -18.43
C GLU A 66 -7.93 -1.08 -18.27
N GLY A 67 -6.97 -0.15 -18.24
CA GLY A 67 -7.26 1.27 -18.08
C GLY A 67 -7.62 1.98 -19.37
N GLU A 68 -7.68 1.27 -20.50
CA GLU A 68 -7.94 1.87 -21.80
C GLU A 68 -9.34 2.50 -21.85
N GLY A 69 -9.39 3.78 -22.17
CA GLY A 69 -10.64 4.52 -22.20
C GLY A 69 -11.19 4.98 -20.85
N MET A 70 -10.54 4.60 -19.74
CA MET A 70 -10.89 5.05 -18.40
C MET A 70 -10.57 6.53 -18.23
N LYS A 71 -11.51 7.28 -17.70
CA LYS A 71 -11.31 8.69 -17.37
C LYS A 71 -10.95 8.85 -15.90
N LYS A 72 -10.16 9.86 -15.61
CA LYS A 72 -9.76 10.22 -14.25
C LYS A 72 -10.95 10.31 -13.29
N GLU A 73 -12.06 10.86 -13.74
CA GLU A 73 -13.29 11.06 -12.96
C GLU A 73 -14.00 9.75 -12.61
N GLU A 74 -13.68 8.66 -13.30
CA GLU A 74 -14.30 7.35 -13.11
C GLU A 74 -13.51 6.49 -12.08
N LEU A 75 -12.27 6.87 -11.76
CA LEU A 75 -11.38 6.06 -10.94
C LEU A 75 -11.93 5.79 -9.55
N GLY A 76 -12.53 6.78 -8.91
CA GLY A 76 -13.06 6.63 -7.56
C GLY A 76 -14.17 5.60 -7.49
N GLN A 77 -15.06 5.58 -8.45
CA GLN A 77 -16.17 4.63 -8.52
C GLN A 77 -15.65 3.22 -8.80
N GLU A 78 -14.70 3.07 -9.70
CA GLU A 78 -14.08 1.79 -10.00
C GLU A 78 -13.34 1.23 -8.79
N LEU A 79 -12.60 2.08 -8.07
CA LEU A 79 -11.90 1.67 -6.87
C LEU A 79 -12.86 1.19 -5.79
N LYS A 80 -13.97 1.88 -5.58
CA LYS A 80 -15.01 1.46 -4.64
C LYS A 80 -15.60 0.11 -5.01
N ALA A 81 -15.83 -0.14 -6.28
CA ALA A 81 -16.33 -1.42 -6.76
C ALA A 81 -15.34 -2.54 -6.46
N ILE A 82 -14.05 -2.32 -6.72
CA ILE A 82 -13.00 -3.29 -6.41
C ILE A 82 -12.95 -3.59 -4.91
N ALA A 83 -12.92 -2.57 -4.08
CA ALA A 83 -12.86 -2.72 -2.63
C ALA A 83 -14.11 -3.44 -2.06
N THR A 84 -15.27 -3.17 -2.62
CA THR A 84 -16.52 -3.82 -2.22
C THR A 84 -16.54 -5.30 -2.64
N ASP A 85 -16.06 -5.61 -3.83
CA ASP A 85 -15.93 -6.99 -4.30
C ASP A 85 -14.94 -7.79 -3.45
N ASP A 86 -13.90 -7.14 -2.94
CA ASP A 86 -12.92 -7.73 -2.03
C ASP A 86 -13.40 -7.75 -0.56
N GLU A 87 -14.62 -7.36 -0.30
CA GLU A 87 -15.22 -7.35 1.05
C GLU A 87 -14.51 -6.43 2.04
N VAL A 88 -13.95 -5.33 1.56
CA VAL A 88 -13.36 -4.30 2.42
C VAL A 88 -14.47 -3.60 3.21
N THR A 89 -14.35 -3.60 4.51
CA THR A 89 -15.30 -2.94 5.43
C THR A 89 -14.77 -1.61 5.93
N SER A 90 -15.67 -0.78 6.50
CA SER A 90 -15.31 0.53 7.05
C SER A 90 -14.54 1.41 6.06
N GLN A 91 -14.96 1.40 4.80
CA GLN A 91 -14.29 2.14 3.74
C GLN A 91 -14.34 3.63 3.99
N SER A 92 -13.19 4.29 3.88
CA SER A 92 -13.10 5.74 3.86
C SER A 92 -13.66 6.31 2.55
N ASP A 93 -13.80 7.63 2.49
CA ASP A 93 -14.03 8.32 1.24
C ASP A 93 -12.82 8.12 0.32
N VAL A 94 -13.09 8.10 -0.98
CA VAL A 94 -12.04 8.05 -1.99
C VAL A 94 -11.32 9.39 -2.03
N GLN A 95 -10.00 9.36 -1.98
CA GLN A 95 -9.17 10.56 -2.07
C GLN A 95 -8.31 10.52 -3.33
N PRO A 96 -8.40 11.55 -4.19
CA PRO A 96 -7.53 11.63 -5.36
C PRO A 96 -6.13 12.08 -4.98
N PHE A 97 -5.16 11.62 -5.73
CA PHE A 97 -3.79 12.12 -5.67
C PHE A 97 -3.13 12.05 -7.04
N GLU A 98 -2.05 12.78 -7.21
CA GLU A 98 -1.33 12.84 -8.48
C GLU A 98 0.13 12.41 -8.28
N LEU A 99 0.59 11.55 -9.18
CA LEU A 99 2.00 11.23 -9.35
C LEU A 99 2.48 11.77 -10.69
N PRO A 100 3.78 11.88 -10.93
CA PRO A 100 4.26 12.42 -12.21
C PRO A 100 3.69 11.73 -13.44
N GLN A 101 3.48 10.41 -13.36
CA GLN A 101 3.04 9.59 -14.49
C GLN A 101 1.65 8.97 -14.31
N PHE A 102 1.01 9.16 -13.15
CA PHE A 102 -0.26 8.54 -12.83
C PHE A 102 -1.26 9.53 -12.25
N HIS A 103 -2.52 9.39 -12.66
CA HIS A 103 -3.64 9.83 -11.84
C HIS A 103 -3.96 8.72 -10.84
N GLY A 104 -4.11 9.06 -9.59
CA GLY A 104 -4.38 8.08 -8.55
C GLY A 104 -5.62 8.42 -7.74
N VAL A 105 -6.23 7.39 -7.21
CA VAL A 105 -7.23 7.46 -6.15
C VAL A 105 -6.91 6.43 -5.10
N GLN A 106 -7.25 6.70 -3.86
CA GLN A 106 -7.05 5.77 -2.76
C GLN A 106 -8.24 5.77 -1.83
N LEU A 107 -8.46 4.65 -1.16
CA LEU A 107 -9.34 4.54 -0.01
C LEU A 107 -8.71 3.62 1.03
N LYS A 108 -9.10 3.81 2.27
CA LYS A 108 -8.68 2.98 3.40
C LYS A 108 -9.88 2.21 3.93
N GLY A 109 -9.61 1.07 4.52
CA GLY A 109 -10.63 0.25 5.14
C GLY A 109 -10.03 -0.87 5.95
N ASN A 110 -10.87 -1.86 6.24
CA ASN A 110 -10.46 -3.07 6.94
C ASN A 110 -10.62 -4.27 6.02
N CYS A 111 -9.57 -5.07 5.93
CA CYS A 111 -9.57 -6.38 5.29
C CYS A 111 -9.55 -7.42 6.39
N GLU A 112 -10.70 -8.00 6.71
CA GLU A 112 -10.89 -8.84 7.88
C GLU A 112 -10.50 -8.08 9.15
N GLU A 113 -9.50 -8.54 9.90
CA GLU A 113 -9.05 -7.90 11.14
C GLU A 113 -7.92 -6.89 10.92
N GLU A 114 -7.42 -6.76 9.70
CA GLU A 114 -6.28 -5.90 9.38
C GLU A 114 -6.70 -4.63 8.65
N LYS A 115 -5.81 -3.64 8.65
CA LYS A 115 -5.97 -2.41 7.90
C LYS A 115 -5.57 -2.61 6.46
N CYS A 116 -6.19 -1.89 5.54
CA CYS A 116 -5.77 -1.88 4.16
C CYS A 116 -5.93 -0.52 3.51
N VAL A 117 -5.11 -0.27 2.52
CA VAL A 117 -5.27 0.83 1.58
C VAL A 117 -5.38 0.24 0.17
N TYR A 118 -6.36 0.72 -0.56
CA TYR A 118 -6.62 0.35 -1.94
C TYR A 118 -6.40 1.55 -2.83
N SER A 119 -5.81 1.32 -3.98
CA SER A 119 -5.54 2.38 -4.94
C SER A 119 -5.75 1.91 -6.37
N TYR A 120 -6.20 2.84 -7.20
CA TYR A 120 -6.17 2.72 -8.65
C TYR A 120 -5.21 3.77 -9.20
N LEU A 121 -4.21 3.32 -9.95
CA LEU A 121 -3.25 4.18 -10.64
C LEU A 121 -3.51 4.10 -12.14
N LEU A 122 -3.91 5.21 -12.73
CA LEU A 122 -4.14 5.32 -14.18
C LEU A 122 -2.97 6.07 -14.80
N ALA A 123 -2.27 5.44 -15.74
CA ALA A 123 -1.19 6.11 -16.45
C ALA A 123 -1.72 7.32 -17.23
N LYS A 124 -1.02 8.45 -17.10
CA LYS A 124 -1.41 9.71 -17.74
C LYS A 124 -1.35 9.66 -19.25
N ASP A 125 -0.54 8.76 -19.81
CA ASP A 125 -0.47 8.52 -21.24
C ASP A 125 -1.58 7.63 -21.78
N GLY A 126 -2.47 7.12 -20.91
CA GLY A 126 -3.58 6.26 -21.27
C GLY A 126 -3.21 4.81 -21.58
N SER A 127 -1.97 4.40 -21.36
CA SER A 127 -1.48 3.07 -21.74
C SER A 127 -1.99 1.94 -20.87
N CYS A 128 -2.19 2.19 -19.58
CA CYS A 128 -2.60 1.14 -18.64
C CYS A 128 -3.09 1.72 -17.32
N GLY A 129 -3.64 0.85 -16.50
CA GLY A 129 -3.97 1.14 -15.12
C GLY A 129 -3.50 0.00 -14.22
N PHE A 130 -3.25 0.30 -12.97
CA PHE A 130 -2.85 -0.66 -11.96
C PHE A 130 -3.73 -0.56 -10.72
N TYR A 131 -4.11 -1.72 -10.22
CA TYR A 131 -4.67 -1.86 -8.89
C TYR A 131 -3.53 -2.14 -7.93
N VAL A 132 -3.52 -1.44 -6.81
CA VAL A 132 -2.55 -1.67 -5.75
C VAL A 132 -3.30 -1.80 -4.43
N SER A 133 -3.05 -2.86 -3.69
CA SER A 133 -3.51 -2.97 -2.32
C SER A 133 -2.36 -3.26 -1.38
N ILE A 134 -2.41 -2.65 -0.20
CA ILE A 134 -1.44 -2.88 0.86
C ILE A 134 -2.21 -3.15 2.13
N VAL A 135 -2.02 -4.35 2.68
CA VAL A 135 -2.54 -4.74 3.97
C VAL A 135 -1.47 -4.46 5.02
N TYR A 136 -1.85 -3.87 6.13
CA TYR A 136 -0.94 -3.49 7.21
C TYR A 136 -1.62 -3.58 8.57
N ARG A 137 -0.86 -3.50 9.66
CA ARG A 137 -1.38 -3.80 10.99
C ARG A 137 -1.58 -2.60 11.90
N GLN A 138 -0.81 -1.53 11.71
CA GLN A 138 -0.83 -0.36 12.60
C GLN A 138 -1.54 0.82 11.98
N GLU A 139 -2.54 1.35 12.66
CA GLU A 139 -3.43 2.39 12.16
C GLU A 139 -2.74 3.67 11.69
N ASN A 140 -1.67 4.07 12.34
CA ASN A 140 -0.95 5.31 12.01
C ASN A 140 0.32 5.09 11.20
N ASP A 141 0.46 3.91 10.61
CA ASP A 141 1.61 3.58 9.78
C ASP A 141 1.58 4.39 8.48
N LYS A 142 2.66 5.12 8.21
CA LYS A 142 2.81 5.93 7.00
C LYS A 142 3.47 5.18 5.84
N THR A 143 3.99 4.01 6.09
CA THR A 143 4.70 3.20 5.10
C THR A 143 3.81 2.84 3.90
N PRO A 144 2.54 2.42 4.08
CA PRO A 144 1.68 2.13 2.93
C PRO A 144 1.51 3.31 1.98
N GLU A 145 1.29 4.51 2.49
CA GLU A 145 1.19 5.71 1.63
C GLU A 145 2.49 6.03 0.92
N THR A 146 3.62 5.85 1.60
CA THR A 146 4.94 6.07 1.00
C THR A 146 5.18 5.12 -0.15
N ILE A 147 4.83 3.85 0.01
CA ILE A 147 4.89 2.85 -1.06
C ILE A 147 4.01 3.27 -2.23
N LEU A 148 2.76 3.57 -1.94
CA LEU A 148 1.78 3.92 -2.97
C LEU A 148 2.21 5.13 -3.80
N LYS A 149 2.78 6.15 -3.17
CA LYS A 149 3.21 7.37 -3.85
C LYS A 149 4.55 7.25 -4.56
N SER A 150 5.22 6.12 -4.46
CA SER A 150 6.52 5.87 -5.08
C SER A 150 6.45 5.26 -6.48
N PHE A 151 5.26 4.91 -6.96
CA PHE A 151 5.08 4.25 -8.25
C PHE A 151 5.50 5.14 -9.41
N HIS A 152 6.28 4.58 -10.32
CA HIS A 152 6.66 5.23 -11.57
C HIS A 152 6.91 4.20 -12.66
N MET A 153 6.74 4.62 -13.91
CA MET A 153 7.07 3.80 -15.06
C MET A 153 8.54 4.02 -15.44
N GLU A 154 9.23 2.93 -15.70
CA GLU A 154 10.56 2.99 -16.28
C GLU A 154 10.49 3.35 -17.76
N GLU A 155 11.35 4.24 -18.18
CA GLU A 155 11.51 4.54 -19.61
C GLU A 155 12.38 3.48 -20.31
#